data_a0803281e526f2c441c178e702f45d37
#
_entry.id   a0803281e526f2c441c178e702f45d37
#
_cell.length_a   1.000
_cell.length_b   1.000
_cell.length_c   1.000
_cell.angle_alpha   90.00
_cell.angle_beta   90.00
_cell.angle_gamma   90.00
#
_symmetry.space_group_name_H-M   'P 1'
#
loop_
_entity.id
_entity.type
_entity.pdbx_description
1 polymer ?
#
loop_
_entity_poly.entity_id
_entity_poly.type
_entity_poly.pdbx_seq_one_letter_code
_entity_poly.pdbx_strand_id
1 'polypeptide(L)'
;MKTRVEISAGGVIYRGQPGATEVCLISTQDGKAWQLPKGIIEQGEEPEVAGQREVQEETGLLGDLVKPLEKIEYWYVWNEAAGPVRVHKYVDFFLFRYVSGSTDDHDDEVDEARWYPLEEAEKTLSFDGERRVMRLAAKEIEAES
;
A
#
# COMPACT_ATOMS: atom_id res chain seq x y z
N MET A 1 -25.61 9.40 12.43
CA MET A 1 -24.71 9.00 11.34
C MET A 1 -24.33 7.54 11.53
N LYS A 2 -24.46 6.74 10.48
CA LYS A 2 -24.02 5.35 10.52
C LYS A 2 -22.51 5.27 10.64
N THR A 3 -22.03 4.21 11.28
CA THR A 3 -20.60 3.90 11.38
C THR A 3 -20.35 2.54 10.71
N ARG A 4 -19.29 2.47 9.91
CA ARG A 4 -18.87 1.23 9.25
C ARG A 4 -17.40 1.00 9.53
N VAL A 5 -17.01 -0.26 9.71
CA VAL A 5 -15.61 -0.66 9.87
C VAL A 5 -15.16 -1.30 8.57
N GLU A 6 -14.01 -0.86 8.05
CA GLU A 6 -13.36 -1.49 6.90
C GLU A 6 -11.99 -2.01 7.29
N ILE A 7 -11.68 -3.23 6.87
CA ILE A 7 -10.40 -3.88 7.16
C ILE A 7 -9.71 -4.16 5.84
N SER A 8 -8.53 -3.57 5.67
CA SER A 8 -7.75 -3.66 4.44
C SER A 8 -6.35 -4.19 4.72
N ALA A 9 -5.67 -4.59 3.65
CA ALA A 9 -4.27 -4.97 3.69
C ALA A 9 -3.56 -4.42 2.46
N GLY A 10 -2.28 -4.19 2.58
CA GLY A 10 -1.47 -3.72 1.48
C GLY A 10 0.01 -3.90 1.79
N GLY A 11 0.85 -3.20 1.07
CA GLY A 11 2.27 -3.39 1.32
C GLY A 11 3.19 -2.40 0.66
N VAL A 12 4.45 -2.53 1.06
CA VAL A 12 5.59 -1.89 0.43
C VAL A 12 6.31 -2.99 -0.35
N ILE A 13 6.39 -2.84 -1.66
CA ILE A 13 7.15 -3.76 -2.51
C ILE A 13 8.43 -3.09 -2.96
N TYR A 14 9.57 -3.78 -2.78
CA TYR A 14 10.88 -3.22 -3.07
C TYR A 14 11.72 -4.14 -3.94
N ARG A 15 12.67 -3.53 -4.65
CA ARG A 15 13.66 -4.23 -5.48
C ARG A 15 15.00 -3.51 -5.41
N GLY A 16 16.04 -4.17 -5.89
CA GLY A 16 17.37 -3.58 -6.02
C GLY A 16 18.32 -4.01 -4.94
N GLN A 17 19.53 -3.48 -5.02
CA GLN A 17 20.63 -3.78 -4.10
C GLN A 17 20.76 -2.68 -3.06
N PRO A 18 21.45 -2.93 -1.93
CA PRO A 18 21.71 -1.88 -0.95
C PRO A 18 22.30 -0.63 -1.59
N GLY A 19 21.74 0.54 -1.24
CA GLY A 19 22.14 1.83 -1.81
C GLY A 19 21.47 2.17 -3.13
N ALA A 20 20.75 1.21 -3.75
CA ALA A 20 20.04 1.41 -5.00
C ALA A 20 18.66 0.75 -4.96
N THR A 21 18.03 0.78 -3.80
CA THR A 21 16.70 0.18 -3.58
C THR A 21 15.60 1.10 -4.10
N GLU A 22 14.61 0.49 -4.75
CA GLU A 22 13.41 1.19 -5.20
C GLU A 22 12.17 0.54 -4.60
N VAL A 23 11.12 1.36 -4.40
CA VAL A 23 9.82 0.91 -3.95
C VAL A 23 8.76 1.41 -4.92
N CYS A 24 7.66 0.65 -5.06
CA CYS A 24 6.59 1.03 -5.98
C CYS A 24 5.49 1.76 -5.24
N LEU A 25 5.13 2.93 -5.73
CA LEU A 25 3.99 3.71 -5.24
C LEU A 25 2.95 3.80 -6.35
N ILE A 26 1.70 4.05 -5.97
CA ILE A 26 0.60 4.23 -6.91
C ILE A 26 0.05 5.64 -6.81
N SER A 27 -0.42 6.18 -7.93
CA SER A 27 -1.14 7.45 -7.93
C SER A 27 -2.61 7.21 -8.18
N THR A 28 -3.42 8.00 -7.49
CA THR A 28 -4.87 7.96 -7.54
C THR A 28 -5.40 9.40 -7.59
N GLN A 29 -6.73 9.56 -7.70
CA GLN A 29 -7.37 10.89 -7.71
C GLN A 29 -6.84 11.79 -8.84
N ASP A 30 -6.73 11.22 -10.05
CA ASP A 30 -6.22 11.92 -11.23
C ASP A 30 -4.79 12.45 -11.03
N GLY A 31 -3.96 11.64 -10.38
CA GLY A 31 -2.56 11.98 -10.13
C GLY A 31 -2.31 12.92 -8.96
N LYS A 32 -3.35 13.22 -8.17
CA LYS A 32 -3.24 14.15 -7.05
C LYS A 32 -2.73 13.54 -5.76
N ALA A 33 -2.78 12.21 -5.64
CA ALA A 33 -2.32 11.53 -4.43
C ALA A 33 -1.39 10.39 -4.80
N TRP A 34 -0.31 10.23 -4.03
CA TRP A 34 0.59 9.08 -4.10
C TRP A 34 0.41 8.25 -2.85
N GLN A 35 0.23 6.94 -3.02
CA GLN A 35 -0.13 6.04 -1.95
C GLN A 35 0.60 4.71 -2.05
N LEU A 36 0.57 3.97 -0.94
CA LEU A 36 0.92 2.56 -0.93
C LEU A 36 -0.28 1.76 -1.47
N PRO A 37 -0.03 0.70 -2.25
CA PRO A 37 -1.10 -0.18 -2.72
C PRO A 37 -1.77 -0.89 -1.54
N LYS A 38 -3.10 -0.94 -1.56
CA LYS A 38 -3.90 -1.58 -0.51
C LYS A 38 -5.34 -1.76 -0.97
N GLY A 39 -6.05 -2.65 -0.33
CA GLY A 39 -7.47 -2.84 -0.58
C GLY A 39 -8.13 -3.72 0.47
N ILE A 40 -9.43 -3.88 0.37
CA ILE A 40 -10.25 -4.58 1.37
C ILE A 40 -9.92 -6.08 1.39
N ILE A 41 -9.75 -6.62 2.61
CA ILE A 41 -9.57 -8.05 2.81
C ILE A 41 -10.90 -8.74 2.52
N GLU A 42 -10.86 -9.77 1.67
CA GLU A 42 -12.04 -10.54 1.32
C GLU A 42 -12.35 -11.57 2.41
N GLN A 43 -13.61 -11.98 2.47
CA GLN A 43 -14.06 -12.96 3.45
C GLN A 43 -13.23 -14.25 3.34
N GLY A 44 -12.68 -14.71 4.47
CA GLY A 44 -11.88 -15.94 4.53
C GLY A 44 -10.43 -15.77 4.09
N GLU A 45 -10.04 -14.56 3.70
CA GLU A 45 -8.68 -14.27 3.24
C GLU A 45 -7.81 -13.83 4.41
N GLU A 46 -6.60 -14.38 4.52
CA GLU A 46 -5.64 -13.92 5.54
C GLU A 46 -5.07 -12.55 5.13
N PRO A 47 -4.73 -11.69 6.11
CA PRO A 47 -4.21 -10.35 5.79
C PRO A 47 -2.99 -10.33 4.88
N GLU A 48 -2.01 -11.22 5.07
CA GLU A 48 -0.82 -11.26 4.22
C GLU A 48 -1.13 -11.71 2.80
N VAL A 49 -2.12 -12.56 2.61
CA VAL A 49 -2.58 -13.00 1.29
C VAL A 49 -3.31 -11.84 0.60
N ALA A 50 -4.17 -11.14 1.34
CA ALA A 50 -4.87 -9.97 0.83
C ALA A 50 -3.88 -8.88 0.43
N GLY A 51 -2.86 -8.65 1.26
CA GLY A 51 -1.82 -7.66 0.97
C GLY A 51 -1.08 -7.98 -0.31
N GLN A 52 -0.69 -9.24 -0.50
CA GLN A 52 0.00 -9.67 -1.72
C GLN A 52 -0.90 -9.49 -2.94
N ARG A 53 -2.16 -9.89 -2.84
CA ARG A 53 -3.14 -9.76 -3.93
C ARG A 53 -3.35 -8.31 -4.31
N GLU A 54 -3.58 -7.44 -3.33
CA GLU A 54 -3.82 -6.02 -3.58
C GLU A 54 -2.60 -5.32 -4.16
N VAL A 55 -1.40 -5.64 -3.68
CA VAL A 55 -0.16 -5.12 -4.27
C VAL A 55 -0.09 -5.52 -5.74
N GLN A 56 -0.39 -6.77 -6.07
CA GLN A 56 -0.34 -7.24 -7.46
C GLN A 56 -1.40 -6.56 -8.32
N GLU A 57 -2.63 -6.43 -7.83
CA GLU A 57 -3.69 -5.75 -8.59
C GLU A 57 -3.36 -4.29 -8.86
N GLU A 58 -2.90 -3.57 -7.87
CA GLU A 58 -2.70 -2.12 -7.98
C GLU A 58 -1.36 -1.73 -8.58
N THR A 59 -0.35 -2.57 -8.54
CA THR A 59 0.97 -2.26 -9.10
C THR A 59 1.34 -3.09 -10.32
N GLY A 60 0.69 -4.23 -10.54
CA GLY A 60 1.10 -5.20 -11.56
C GLY A 60 2.26 -6.08 -11.12
N LEU A 61 2.71 -5.98 -9.87
CA LEU A 61 3.93 -6.63 -9.39
C LEU A 61 3.62 -7.74 -8.41
N LEU A 62 4.29 -8.89 -8.61
CA LEU A 62 4.25 -9.99 -7.64
C LEU A 62 5.45 -9.87 -6.71
N GLY A 63 5.20 -9.94 -5.41
CA GLY A 63 6.24 -9.91 -4.39
C GLY A 63 6.11 -11.08 -3.44
N ASP A 64 7.24 -11.52 -2.89
CA ASP A 64 7.29 -12.51 -1.82
C ASP A 64 7.20 -11.78 -0.47
N LEU A 65 6.41 -12.34 0.43
CA LEU A 65 6.27 -11.80 1.78
C LEU A 65 7.58 -11.88 2.55
N VAL A 66 8.03 -10.74 3.08
CA VAL A 66 9.22 -10.68 3.93
C VAL A 66 8.81 -10.65 5.39
N LYS A 67 7.96 -9.68 5.78
CA LYS A 67 7.50 -9.56 7.17
C LYS A 67 6.35 -8.56 7.28
N PRO A 68 5.59 -8.60 8.40
CA PRO A 68 4.64 -7.53 8.71
C PRO A 68 5.37 -6.22 9.04
N LEU A 69 4.76 -5.10 8.68
CA LEU A 69 5.27 -3.77 9.04
C LEU A 69 4.45 -3.16 10.18
N GLU A 70 3.28 -2.66 9.87
CA GLU A 70 2.43 -2.00 10.86
C GLU A 70 0.98 -2.03 10.42
N LYS A 71 0.08 -2.01 11.40
CA LYS A 71 -1.34 -1.75 11.18
C LYS A 71 -1.59 -0.29 11.49
N ILE A 72 -2.19 0.44 10.55
CA ILE A 72 -2.61 1.83 10.79
C ILE A 72 -4.13 1.91 10.83
N GLU A 73 -4.64 2.94 11.48
CA GLU A 73 -6.08 3.18 11.52
C GLU A 73 -6.37 4.66 11.32
N TYR A 74 -7.51 4.95 10.71
CA TYR A 74 -7.98 6.33 10.56
C TYR A 74 -9.48 6.34 10.33
N TRP A 75 -10.07 7.54 10.47
CA TRP A 75 -11.49 7.77 10.27
C TRP A 75 -11.69 8.69 9.08
N TYR A 76 -12.77 8.42 8.32
CA TYR A 76 -13.18 9.35 7.27
C TYR A 76 -14.70 9.27 7.12
N VAL A 77 -15.28 10.23 6.40
CA VAL A 77 -16.71 10.26 6.09
C VAL A 77 -16.89 9.93 4.62
N TRP A 78 -17.71 8.94 4.35
CA TRP A 78 -18.09 8.56 3.00
C TRP A 78 -19.54 8.97 2.76
N ASN A 79 -19.82 9.67 1.66
CA ASN A 79 -21.17 10.12 1.33
C ASN A 79 -21.86 9.09 0.45
N GLU A 80 -22.88 8.44 0.99
CA GLU A 80 -23.72 7.50 0.28
C GLU A 80 -25.07 8.12 -0.06
N ALA A 81 -25.86 7.47 -0.95
CA ALA A 81 -27.18 7.97 -1.35
C ALA A 81 -28.12 8.16 -0.14
N ALA A 82 -28.01 7.29 0.87
CA ALA A 82 -28.83 7.34 2.06
C ALA A 82 -28.31 8.33 3.12
N GLY A 83 -27.18 8.99 2.86
CA GLY A 83 -26.55 9.96 3.77
C GLY A 83 -25.11 9.63 4.10
N PRO A 84 -24.45 10.49 4.91
CA PRO A 84 -23.06 10.29 5.26
C PRO A 84 -22.87 9.09 6.18
N VAL A 85 -21.75 8.37 5.96
CA VAL A 85 -21.34 7.23 6.80
C VAL A 85 -19.95 7.52 7.33
N ARG A 86 -19.77 7.35 8.64
CA ARG A 86 -18.46 7.43 9.27
C ARG A 86 -17.77 6.09 9.11
N VAL A 87 -16.58 6.10 8.51
CA VAL A 87 -15.83 4.88 8.28
C VAL A 87 -14.61 4.84 9.19
N HIS A 88 -14.46 3.73 9.94
CA HIS A 88 -13.27 3.44 10.73
C HIS A 88 -12.48 2.40 9.95
N LYS A 89 -11.34 2.80 9.42
CA LYS A 89 -10.54 1.95 8.55
C LYS A 89 -9.26 1.50 9.21
N TYR A 90 -9.00 0.20 9.11
CA TYR A 90 -7.74 -0.42 9.51
C TYR A 90 -7.03 -0.92 8.27
N VAL A 91 -5.72 -0.74 8.20
CA VAL A 91 -4.91 -1.29 7.10
C VAL A 91 -3.70 -2.00 7.67
N ASP A 92 -3.57 -3.30 7.38
CA ASP A 92 -2.38 -4.09 7.71
C ASP A 92 -1.38 -3.96 6.56
N PHE A 93 -0.21 -3.42 6.82
CA PHE A 93 0.85 -3.30 5.81
C PHE A 93 1.95 -4.34 6.04
N PHE A 94 2.43 -4.89 4.91
CA PHE A 94 3.47 -5.91 4.87
C PHE A 94 4.60 -5.48 3.95
N LEU A 95 5.79 -6.04 4.16
CA LEU A 95 6.93 -5.82 3.29
C LEU A 95 7.04 -6.99 2.32
N PHE A 96 7.14 -6.68 1.02
CA PHE A 96 7.26 -7.66 -0.05
C PHE A 96 8.51 -7.40 -0.88
N ARG A 97 9.21 -8.48 -1.22
CA ARG A 97 10.34 -8.38 -2.15
C ARG A 97 9.88 -8.73 -3.56
N TYR A 98 10.17 -7.86 -4.51
CA TYR A 98 9.79 -8.03 -5.92
C TYR A 98 10.31 -9.35 -6.49
N VAL A 99 9.42 -10.06 -7.19
CA VAL A 99 9.73 -11.31 -7.89
C VAL A 99 9.57 -11.13 -9.40
N SER A 100 8.43 -10.62 -9.83
CA SER A 100 8.10 -10.52 -11.25
C SER A 100 6.97 -9.50 -11.49
N GLY A 101 6.70 -9.23 -12.75
CA GLY A 101 5.63 -8.35 -13.19
C GLY A 101 6.12 -6.99 -13.64
N SER A 102 5.21 -6.22 -14.20
CA SER A 102 5.46 -4.88 -14.74
C SER A 102 4.46 -3.88 -14.19
N THR A 103 4.94 -2.67 -13.89
CA THR A 103 4.05 -1.58 -13.45
C THR A 103 3.04 -1.18 -14.52
N ASP A 104 3.24 -1.56 -15.77
CA ASP A 104 2.26 -1.33 -16.84
C ASP A 104 1.00 -2.16 -16.66
N ASP A 105 1.06 -3.21 -15.82
CA ASP A 105 -0.05 -4.13 -15.60
C ASP A 105 -0.90 -3.79 -14.37
N HIS A 106 -0.79 -2.56 -13.84
CA HIS A 106 -1.66 -2.10 -12.76
C HIS A 106 -3.13 -2.08 -13.24
N ASP A 107 -4.07 -2.18 -12.29
CA ASP A 107 -5.49 -2.18 -12.64
C ASP A 107 -6.01 -0.78 -13.01
N ASP A 108 -7.31 -0.71 -13.39
CA ASP A 108 -7.92 0.52 -13.85
C ASP A 108 -8.28 1.49 -12.72
N GLU A 109 -8.23 1.06 -11.47
CA GLU A 109 -8.50 1.90 -10.31
C GLU A 109 -7.32 2.83 -9.98
N VAL A 110 -6.15 2.49 -10.51
CA VAL A 110 -4.89 3.22 -10.28
C VAL A 110 -4.54 4.00 -11.54
N ASP A 111 -4.19 5.26 -11.39
CA ASP A 111 -3.78 6.10 -12.52
C ASP A 111 -2.40 5.70 -13.04
N GLU A 112 -1.48 5.44 -12.11
CA GLU A 112 -0.11 5.09 -12.45
C GLU A 112 0.52 4.30 -11.30
N ALA A 113 1.35 3.31 -11.63
CA ALA A 113 2.24 2.65 -10.68
C ALA A 113 3.67 2.98 -11.10
N ARG A 114 4.51 3.38 -10.15
CA ARG A 114 5.86 3.86 -10.46
C ARG A 114 6.88 3.44 -9.40
N TRP A 115 8.05 3.06 -9.85
CA TRP A 115 9.19 2.82 -8.98
C TRP A 115 9.84 4.14 -8.58
N TYR A 116 10.09 4.31 -7.28
CA TYR A 116 10.77 5.47 -6.72
C TYR A 116 12.01 5.02 -5.95
N PRO A 117 13.09 5.81 -5.97
CA PRO A 117 14.19 5.57 -5.04
C PRO A 117 13.67 5.54 -3.61
N LEU A 118 14.18 4.62 -2.81
CA LEU A 118 13.73 4.43 -1.43
C LEU A 118 13.76 5.76 -0.62
N GLU A 119 14.84 6.52 -0.78
CA GLU A 119 15.02 7.78 -0.06
C GLU A 119 14.04 8.87 -0.46
N GLU A 120 13.34 8.72 -1.59
CA GLU A 120 12.35 9.70 -2.03
C GLU A 120 10.91 9.28 -1.73
N ALA A 121 10.70 8.00 -1.45
CA ALA A 121 9.36 7.45 -1.31
C ALA A 121 8.58 8.08 -0.15
N GLU A 122 9.20 8.25 1.00
CA GLU A 122 8.50 8.79 2.17
C GLU A 122 7.95 10.19 1.89
N LYS A 123 8.74 11.08 1.31
CA LYS A 123 8.30 12.45 1.05
C LYS A 123 7.32 12.55 -0.13
N THR A 124 7.29 11.54 -1.00
CA THR A 124 6.35 11.50 -2.12
C THR A 124 4.95 11.11 -1.66
N LEU A 125 4.84 10.24 -0.66
CA LEU A 125 3.55 9.79 -0.15
C LEU A 125 2.72 10.94 0.39
N SER A 126 1.42 10.91 0.10
CA SER A 126 0.50 11.99 0.43
C SER A 126 -0.04 11.94 1.86
N PHE A 127 0.04 10.77 2.54
CA PHE A 127 -0.61 10.56 3.83
C PHE A 127 0.38 10.18 4.93
N ASP A 128 0.22 10.79 6.11
CA ASP A 128 1.16 10.63 7.23
C ASP A 128 1.29 9.20 7.74
N GLY A 129 0.17 8.47 7.82
CA GLY A 129 0.20 7.06 8.26
C GLY A 129 1.05 6.20 7.34
N GLU A 130 0.94 6.42 6.04
CA GLU A 130 1.73 5.68 5.06
C GLU A 130 3.20 6.11 5.04
N ARG A 131 3.47 7.38 5.33
CA ARG A 131 4.86 7.85 5.50
C ARG A 131 5.54 7.12 6.65
N ARG A 132 4.81 6.89 7.76
CA ARG A 132 5.32 6.14 8.91
C ARG A 132 5.61 4.69 8.53
N VAL A 133 4.72 4.06 7.78
CA VAL A 133 4.92 2.69 7.27
C VAL A 133 6.17 2.63 6.40
N MET A 134 6.36 3.63 5.52
CA MET A 134 7.53 3.68 4.65
C MET A 134 8.83 3.83 5.44
N ARG A 135 8.83 4.62 6.52
CA ARG A 135 10.02 4.72 7.40
C ARG A 135 10.38 3.38 8.02
N LEU A 136 9.36 2.63 8.48
CA LEU A 136 9.59 1.28 9.01
C LEU A 136 10.14 0.36 7.94
N ALA A 137 9.56 0.40 6.73
CA ALA A 137 10.03 -0.41 5.61
C ALA A 137 11.50 -0.11 5.29
N ALA A 138 11.87 1.17 5.24
CA ALA A 138 13.24 1.57 4.95
C ALA A 138 14.22 1.00 5.98
N LYS A 139 13.87 1.04 7.26
CA LYS A 139 14.70 0.46 8.32
C LYS A 139 14.89 -1.03 8.16
N GLU A 140 13.79 -1.75 7.83
CA GLU A 140 13.84 -3.19 7.65
C GLU A 140 14.66 -3.58 6.42
N ILE A 141 14.52 -2.85 5.33
CA ILE A 141 15.28 -3.08 4.10
C ILE A 141 16.77 -2.85 4.36
N GLU A 142 17.13 -1.78 5.04
CA GLU A 142 18.52 -1.47 5.40
C GLU A 142 19.10 -2.51 6.34
N ALA A 143 18.33 -3.05 7.27
CA ALA A 143 18.77 -4.07 8.21
C ALA A 143 19.07 -5.40 7.53
N GLU A 144 18.50 -5.68 6.36
CA GLU A 144 18.74 -6.90 5.57
C GLU A 144 19.99 -6.80 4.69
N SER A 145 20.59 -5.64 4.63
CA SER A 145 21.73 -5.35 3.76
C SER A 145 23.04 -5.84 4.34
#